data_fcf38ea27afb9951f8d4735f1f7818da
#
_entry.id   fcf38ea27afb9951f8d4735f1f7818da
#
_cell.length_a   1.000
_cell.length_b   1.000
_cell.length_c   1.000
_cell.angle_alpha   90.00
_cell.angle_beta   90.00
_cell.angle_gamma   90.00
#
_symmetry.space_group_name_H-M   'P 1'
#
loop_
_entity.id
_entity.type
_entity.pdbx_description
1 polymer ?
#
loop_
_entity_poly.entity_id
_entity_poly.type
_entity_poly.pdbx_seq_one_letter_code
_entity_poly.pdbx_strand_id
1 'polypeptide(L)' 'MEVSNPYSGQKTVLQPTAVAVYDCIKGAEMTEDFDIVRKGIAWFQEHYPKEYFVLLD' A
#
# COMPACT_ATOMS: atom_id res chain seq x y z
N MET A 1 -12.32 -4.01 -0.91
CA MET A 1 -11.87 -4.86 0.22
C MET A 1 -11.37 -3.99 1.35
N GLU A 2 -11.65 -4.37 2.57
CA GLU A 2 -11.13 -3.67 3.73
C GLU A 2 -9.69 -4.11 4.01
N VAL A 3 -8.80 -3.14 4.19
CA VAL A 3 -7.40 -3.39 4.51
C VAL A 3 -7.05 -2.60 5.76
N SER A 4 -6.35 -3.20 6.69
CA SER A 4 -5.96 -2.55 7.94
C SER A 4 -4.45 -2.38 8.03
N ASN A 5 -4.03 -1.30 8.70
CA ASN A 5 -2.64 -1.09 9.05
C ASN A 5 -2.36 -1.83 10.36
N PRO A 6 -1.49 -2.85 10.36
CA PRO A 6 -1.25 -3.65 11.56
C PRO A 6 -0.58 -2.86 12.69
N TYR A 7 0.06 -1.74 12.38
CA TYR A 7 0.78 -0.95 13.38
C TYR A 7 -0.11 0.08 14.05
N SER A 8 -1.01 0.72 13.30
CA SER A 8 -1.87 1.78 13.84
C SER A 8 -3.28 1.31 14.15
N GLY A 9 -3.70 0.16 13.60
CA GLY A 9 -5.06 -0.33 13.70
C GLY A 9 -6.06 0.38 12.83
N GLN A 10 -5.63 1.38 12.04
CA GLN A 10 -6.50 2.07 11.12
C GLN A 10 -6.88 1.18 9.94
N LYS A 11 -8.09 1.39 9.44
CA LYS A 11 -8.64 0.60 8.33
C LYS A 11 -9.10 1.51 7.21
N THR A 12 -9.04 1.00 5.99
CA THR A 12 -9.57 1.69 4.83
C THR A 12 -10.10 0.67 3.82
N VAL A 13 -10.93 1.13 2.89
CA VAL A 13 -11.48 0.27 1.84
C VAL A 13 -10.73 0.58 0.55
N LEU A 14 -10.22 -0.47 -0.09
CA LEU A 14 -9.47 -0.36 -1.34
C LEU A 14 -10.20 -1.13 -2.44
N GLN A 15 -10.13 -0.61 -3.67
CA GLN A 15 -10.55 -1.35 -4.84
C GLN A 15 -9.57 -2.48 -5.14
N PRO A 16 -9.98 -3.54 -5.86
CA PRO A 16 -9.11 -4.68 -6.13
C PRO A 16 -7.76 -4.34 -6.75
N THR A 17 -7.72 -3.36 -7.64
CA THR A 17 -6.46 -2.91 -8.26
C THR A 17 -5.50 -2.35 -7.20
N ALA A 18 -6.03 -1.53 -6.28
CA ALA A 18 -5.22 -0.95 -5.22
C ALA A 18 -4.74 -2.02 -4.23
N VAL A 19 -5.57 -3.02 -3.94
CA VAL A 19 -5.18 -4.14 -3.08
C VAL A 19 -4.01 -4.90 -3.71
N ALA A 20 -4.06 -5.15 -5.02
CA ALA A 20 -2.98 -5.84 -5.73
C ALA A 20 -1.67 -5.07 -5.62
N VAL A 21 -1.70 -3.75 -5.81
CA VAL A 21 -0.50 -2.92 -5.68
C VAL A 21 0.01 -2.92 -4.25
N TYR A 22 -0.88 -2.84 -3.27
CA TYR A 22 -0.50 -2.90 -1.86
C TYR A 22 0.21 -4.22 -1.54
N ASP A 23 -0.32 -5.34 -2.00
CA ASP A 23 0.30 -6.65 -1.81
C ASP A 23 1.68 -6.72 -2.48
N CYS A 24 1.82 -6.16 -3.67
CA CYS A 24 3.11 -6.08 -4.35
C CYS A 24 4.13 -5.30 -3.55
N ILE A 25 3.73 -4.16 -2.96
CA ILE A 25 4.61 -3.36 -2.12
C ILE A 25 5.06 -4.17 -0.90
N LYS A 26 4.13 -4.83 -0.22
CA LYS A 26 4.44 -5.63 0.96
C LYS A 26 5.35 -6.81 0.62
N GLY A 27 5.10 -7.49 -0.48
CA GLY A 27 5.97 -8.57 -0.95
C GLY A 27 7.36 -8.07 -1.31
N ALA A 28 7.45 -6.92 -1.96
CA ALA A 28 8.72 -6.32 -2.33
C ALA A 28 9.53 -5.89 -1.11
N GLU A 29 8.88 -5.41 -0.06
CA GLU A 29 9.56 -5.11 1.20
C GLU A 29 10.21 -6.36 1.80
N MET A 30 9.51 -7.48 1.75
CA MET A 30 10.02 -8.74 2.28
C MET A 30 11.23 -9.27 1.51
N THR A 31 11.28 -9.02 0.20
CA THR A 31 12.39 -9.43 -0.67
C THR A 31 13.42 -8.34 -0.87
N GLU A 32 13.24 -7.20 -0.22
CA GLU A 32 14.14 -6.03 -0.32
C GLU A 32 14.24 -5.48 -1.75
N ASP A 33 13.17 -5.61 -2.53
CA ASP A 33 13.11 -5.03 -3.87
C ASP A 33 12.59 -3.59 -3.79
N PHE A 34 13.49 -2.68 -3.43
CA PHE A 34 13.12 -1.31 -3.13
C PHE A 34 12.72 -0.51 -4.36
N ASP A 35 13.08 -0.94 -5.57
CA ASP A 35 12.60 -0.30 -6.80
C ASP A 35 11.10 -0.48 -6.95
N ILE A 36 10.60 -1.70 -6.70
CA ILE A 36 9.18 -1.98 -6.73
C ILE A 36 8.46 -1.23 -5.61
N VAL A 37 9.04 -1.20 -4.42
CA VAL A 37 8.48 -0.47 -3.28
C VAL A 37 8.29 1.00 -3.63
N ARG A 38 9.31 1.65 -4.17
CA ARG A 38 9.24 3.08 -4.55
C ARG A 38 8.19 3.33 -5.62
N LYS A 39 8.15 2.49 -6.64
CA LYS A 39 7.16 2.64 -7.72
C LYS A 39 5.74 2.46 -7.21
N GLY A 40 5.53 1.46 -6.36
CA GLY A 40 4.22 1.21 -5.78
C GLY A 40 3.76 2.35 -4.88
N ILE A 41 4.66 2.88 -4.05
CA ILE A 41 4.35 4.01 -3.18
C ILE A 41 4.00 5.24 -4.00
N ALA A 42 4.76 5.55 -5.05
CA ALA A 42 4.47 6.67 -5.92
C ALA A 42 3.10 6.54 -6.57
N TRP A 43 2.75 5.34 -7.04
CA TRP A 43 1.45 5.06 -7.61
C TRP A 43 0.33 5.30 -6.59
N PHE A 44 0.51 4.81 -5.36
CA PHE A 44 -0.45 5.01 -4.28
C PHE A 44 -0.64 6.49 -3.93
N GLN A 45 0.44 7.23 -3.81
CA GLN A 45 0.37 8.67 -3.52
C GLN A 45 -0.39 9.43 -4.60
N GLU A 46 -0.25 9.02 -5.86
CA GLU A 46 -0.93 9.68 -6.97
C GLU A 46 -2.41 9.33 -7.05
N HIS A 47 -2.75 8.05 -6.86
CA HIS A 47 -4.11 7.56 -7.08
C HIS A 47 -4.93 7.46 -5.81
N TYR A 48 -4.30 7.16 -4.68
CA TYR A 48 -4.99 6.92 -3.40
C TYR A 48 -4.23 7.61 -2.25
N PRO A 49 -4.14 8.94 -2.26
CA PRO A 49 -3.34 9.65 -1.24
C PRO A 49 -3.84 9.45 0.19
N LYS A 50 -5.15 9.39 0.38
CA LYS A 50 -5.71 9.18 1.72
C LYS A 50 -5.40 7.79 2.25
N GLU A 51 -5.59 6.80 1.40
CA GLU A 51 -5.32 5.40 1.74
C GLU A 51 -3.83 5.18 1.97
N TYR A 52 -2.99 5.88 1.22
CA TYR A 52 -1.56 5.85 1.45
C TYR A 52 -1.20 6.29 2.87
N PHE A 53 -1.77 7.38 3.33
CA PHE A 53 -1.51 7.85 4.70
C PHE A 53 -1.97 6.86 5.77
N VAL A 54 -3.05 6.13 5.50
CA VAL A 54 -3.54 5.13 6.45
C VAL A 54 -2.65 3.89 6.47
N LEU A 55 -2.23 3.40 5.30
CA LEU A 55 -1.62 2.08 5.18
C LEU A 55 -0.10 2.09 5.10
N LEU A 56 0.49 3.11 4.50
CA LEU A 56 1.90 3.10 4.12
C LEU A 56 2.71 4.29 4.68
N ASP A 57 2.05 5.23 5.30
CA ASP A 57 2.74 6.40 5.88
C ASP A 57 3.31 6.09 7.27
#